data_bfcfa540e6868ad89cf14f6c42f26cde
#
_entry.id   bfcfa540e6868ad89cf14f6c42f26cde
#
_cell.length_a   1.000
_cell.length_b   1.000
_cell.length_c   1.000
_cell.angle_alpha   90.00
_cell.angle_beta   90.00
_cell.angle_gamma   90.00
#
_symmetry.space_group_name_H-M   'P 1'
#
loop_
_entity.id
_entity.type
_entity.pdbx_description
1 polymer ?
#
loop_
_entity_poly.entity_id
_entity_poly.type
_entity_poly.pdbx_seq_one_letter_code
_entity_poly.pdbx_strand_id
1 'polypeptide(L)'
;KAELHTFISKESNPSFSLGFVPTMGALHAGHLSLVSAALAENSLVVVSIFVNPTQFDNPNDLSSYPRKLTEDVQLLETLSKPHILVYAPTVEDVYGSQPTADHFDFGGLEFQMEGKFRAGHFDGVGTIVKRLFEIVQPKNAYFGEKDFQQLQIVKKMVEITQLPVHI
;
A
#
# COMPACT_ATOMS: atom_id res chain seq x y z
N LYS A 1 -8.80 -3.23 11.25
CA LYS A 1 -7.93 -2.15 11.76
C LYS A 1 -7.57 -2.37 13.23
N ALA A 2 -8.54 -2.51 14.14
CA ALA A 2 -8.27 -2.73 15.57
C ALA A 2 -7.43 -3.99 15.84
N GLU A 3 -7.73 -5.11 15.17
CA GLU A 3 -6.97 -6.36 15.28
C GLU A 3 -5.52 -6.19 14.82
N LEU A 4 -5.29 -5.48 13.71
CA LEU A 4 -3.96 -5.15 13.21
C LEU A 4 -3.14 -4.41 14.28
N HIS A 5 -3.69 -3.34 14.85
CA HIS A 5 -3.02 -2.57 15.90
C HIS A 5 -2.76 -3.41 17.16
N THR A 6 -3.73 -4.24 17.57
CA THR A 6 -3.58 -5.13 18.71
C THR A 6 -2.45 -6.14 18.50
N PHE A 7 -2.29 -6.65 17.27
CA PHE A 7 -1.21 -7.58 16.94
C PHE A 7 0.15 -6.88 16.97
N ILE A 8 0.28 -5.75 16.26
CA ILE A 8 1.54 -4.99 16.17
C ILE A 8 2.01 -4.53 17.56
N SER A 9 1.10 -4.07 18.42
CA SER A 9 1.45 -3.58 19.76
C SER A 9 2.00 -4.66 20.70
N LYS A 10 1.64 -5.93 20.50
CA LYS A 10 2.18 -7.06 21.26
C LYS A 10 3.61 -7.39 20.86
N GLU A 11 3.97 -7.15 19.61
CA GLU A 11 5.30 -7.44 19.06
C GLU A 11 6.30 -6.30 19.29
N SER A 12 5.83 -5.12 19.70
CA SER A 12 6.65 -3.92 19.84
C SER A 12 7.66 -4.02 20.99
N ASN A 13 8.93 -3.96 20.64
CA ASN A 13 10.06 -3.81 21.54
C ASN A 13 11.05 -2.76 20.97
N PRO A 14 12.07 -2.30 21.71
CA PRO A 14 12.97 -1.22 21.24
C PRO A 14 13.68 -1.48 19.91
N SER A 15 13.87 -2.75 19.54
CA SER A 15 14.51 -3.14 18.27
C SER A 15 13.49 -3.52 17.18
N PHE A 16 12.18 -3.43 17.46
CA PHE A 16 11.13 -3.78 16.52
C PHE A 16 11.09 -2.83 15.33
N SER A 17 11.07 -3.38 14.13
CA SER A 17 10.86 -2.62 12.89
C SER A 17 9.72 -3.24 12.09
N LEU A 18 8.84 -2.37 11.58
CA LEU A 18 7.69 -2.75 10.78
C LEU A 18 7.93 -2.33 9.33
N GLY A 19 7.97 -3.34 8.44
CA GLY A 19 7.96 -3.15 6.99
C GLY A 19 6.54 -3.18 6.43
N PHE A 20 6.31 -2.51 5.32
CA PHE A 20 5.01 -2.46 4.67
C PHE A 20 5.14 -2.60 3.15
N VAL A 21 4.33 -3.48 2.57
CA VAL A 21 4.21 -3.67 1.11
C VAL A 21 2.75 -3.47 0.72
N PRO A 22 2.37 -2.28 0.23
CA PRO A 22 1.01 -2.05 -0.24
C PRO A 22 0.79 -2.70 -1.61
N THR A 23 -0.32 -3.44 -1.75
CA THR A 23 -0.72 -4.08 -3.01
C THR A 23 -2.23 -3.98 -3.23
N MET A 24 -2.65 -4.21 -4.47
CA MET A 24 -4.06 -4.39 -4.82
C MET A 24 -4.45 -5.87 -4.98
N GLY A 25 -3.59 -6.81 -4.62
CA GLY A 25 -3.78 -8.24 -4.86
C GLY A 25 -3.34 -8.68 -6.25
N ALA A 26 -3.76 -9.89 -6.67
CA ALA A 26 -3.26 -10.58 -7.86
C ALA A 26 -1.71 -10.65 -7.84
N LEU A 27 -1.17 -11.13 -6.72
CA LEU A 27 0.25 -11.12 -6.45
C LEU A 27 1.03 -11.98 -7.46
N HIS A 28 2.27 -11.58 -7.70
CA HIS A 28 3.20 -12.25 -8.60
C HIS A 28 4.64 -12.14 -8.09
N ALA A 29 5.59 -12.72 -8.80
CA ALA A 29 7.01 -12.76 -8.40
C ALA A 29 7.60 -11.38 -8.04
N GLY A 30 7.19 -10.30 -8.73
CA GLY A 30 7.61 -8.93 -8.39
C GLY A 30 7.16 -8.49 -6.99
N HIS A 31 5.92 -8.79 -6.60
CA HIS A 31 5.44 -8.52 -5.24
C HIS A 31 6.21 -9.36 -4.20
N LEU A 32 6.45 -10.64 -4.49
CA LEU A 32 7.23 -11.51 -3.59
C LEU A 32 8.66 -11.00 -3.39
N SER A 33 9.29 -10.44 -4.43
CA SER A 33 10.60 -9.82 -4.33
C SER A 33 10.60 -8.64 -3.36
N LEU A 34 9.57 -7.76 -3.41
CA LEU A 34 9.42 -6.66 -2.47
C LEU A 34 9.20 -7.16 -1.02
N VAL A 35 8.36 -8.18 -0.84
CA VAL A 35 8.13 -8.78 0.48
C VAL A 35 9.40 -9.43 1.01
N SER A 36 10.19 -10.10 0.16
CA SER A 36 11.47 -10.70 0.56
C SER A 36 12.48 -9.64 0.99
N ALA A 37 12.58 -8.53 0.27
CA ALA A 37 13.42 -7.39 0.66
C ALA A 37 12.96 -6.79 2.00
N ALA A 38 11.65 -6.61 2.18
CA ALA A 38 11.09 -6.11 3.42
C ALA A 38 11.38 -7.05 4.60
N LEU A 39 11.29 -8.36 4.43
CA LEU A 39 11.59 -9.37 5.46
C LEU A 39 13.07 -9.39 5.87
N ALA A 40 13.97 -9.05 4.96
CA ALA A 40 15.41 -8.97 5.26
C ALA A 40 15.77 -7.79 6.17
N GLU A 41 14.95 -6.74 6.20
CA GLU A 41 15.23 -5.47 6.88
C GLU A 41 14.32 -5.20 8.09
N ASN A 42 13.24 -5.96 8.26
CA ASN A 42 12.23 -5.69 9.29
C ASN A 42 11.89 -6.93 10.11
N SER A 43 11.48 -6.70 11.36
CA SER A 43 11.04 -7.75 12.29
C SER A 43 9.69 -8.35 11.89
N LEU A 44 8.81 -7.55 11.32
CA LEU A 44 7.49 -7.93 10.84
C LEU A 44 7.19 -7.16 9.55
N VAL A 45 6.53 -7.80 8.61
CA VAL A 45 6.08 -7.18 7.35
C VAL A 45 4.57 -7.27 7.25
N VAL A 46 3.91 -6.13 7.08
CA VAL A 46 2.51 -6.07 6.70
C VAL A 46 2.41 -6.00 5.18
N VAL A 47 1.63 -6.88 4.57
CA VAL A 47 1.27 -6.82 3.16
C VAL A 47 -0.21 -6.46 3.06
N SER A 48 -0.55 -5.30 2.51
CA SER A 48 -1.95 -4.99 2.27
C SER A 48 -2.44 -5.53 0.93
N ILE A 49 -3.68 -6.03 0.93
CA ILE A 49 -4.38 -6.43 -0.29
C ILE A 49 -5.68 -5.63 -0.34
N PHE A 50 -5.68 -4.55 -1.11
CA PHE A 50 -6.82 -3.63 -1.17
C PHE A 50 -6.98 -3.01 -2.56
N VAL A 51 -8.10 -3.31 -3.22
CA VAL A 51 -8.46 -2.69 -4.50
C VAL A 51 -9.08 -1.33 -4.23
N ASN A 52 -8.29 -0.28 -4.46
CA ASN A 52 -8.65 1.09 -4.12
C ASN A 52 -9.62 1.70 -5.15
N PRO A 53 -10.87 2.04 -4.77
CA PRO A 53 -11.83 2.58 -5.73
C PRO A 53 -11.46 3.97 -6.26
N THR A 54 -10.78 4.80 -5.47
CA THR A 54 -10.54 6.22 -5.81
C THR A 54 -9.46 6.44 -6.86
N GLN A 55 -8.69 5.42 -7.24
CA GLN A 55 -7.67 5.52 -8.29
C GLN A 55 -8.12 5.00 -9.66
N PHE A 56 -9.38 4.55 -9.78
CA PHE A 56 -9.94 4.07 -11.04
C PHE A 56 -10.82 5.15 -11.67
N ASP A 57 -10.47 5.56 -12.88
CA ASP A 57 -11.29 6.49 -13.67
C ASP A 57 -12.51 5.82 -14.28
N ASN A 58 -12.38 4.51 -14.57
CA ASN A 58 -13.41 3.71 -15.22
C ASN A 58 -13.99 2.68 -14.23
N PRO A 59 -15.32 2.72 -13.95
CA PRO A 59 -15.97 1.74 -13.08
C PRO A 59 -15.85 0.30 -13.56
N ASN A 60 -15.73 0.07 -14.88
CA ASN A 60 -15.56 -1.27 -15.44
C ASN A 60 -14.19 -1.86 -15.06
N ASP A 61 -13.13 -1.04 -15.04
CA ASP A 61 -11.80 -1.50 -14.66
C ASP A 61 -11.77 -1.88 -13.18
N LEU A 62 -12.45 -1.09 -12.33
CA LEU A 62 -12.60 -1.42 -10.91
C LEU A 62 -13.39 -2.73 -10.71
N SER A 63 -14.47 -2.93 -11.45
CA SER A 63 -15.32 -4.12 -11.30
C SER A 63 -14.64 -5.39 -11.80
N SER A 64 -13.83 -5.29 -12.86
CA SER A 64 -13.10 -6.40 -13.47
C SER A 64 -11.74 -6.69 -12.82
N TYR A 65 -11.29 -5.84 -11.88
CA TYR A 65 -10.00 -6.04 -11.23
C TYR A 65 -9.96 -7.37 -10.47
N PRO A 66 -8.92 -8.20 -10.67
CA PRO A 66 -8.85 -9.53 -10.07
C PRO A 66 -8.87 -9.49 -8.53
N ARG A 67 -9.72 -10.29 -7.92
CA ARG A 67 -9.82 -10.47 -6.47
C ARG A 67 -9.53 -11.92 -6.12
N LYS A 68 -8.28 -12.21 -5.75
CA LYS A 68 -7.74 -13.55 -5.53
C LYS A 68 -7.10 -13.69 -4.15
N LEU A 69 -7.81 -13.22 -3.12
CA LEU A 69 -7.25 -13.15 -1.75
C LEU A 69 -6.68 -14.49 -1.25
N THR A 70 -7.38 -15.59 -1.52
CA THR A 70 -6.93 -16.92 -1.07
C THR A 70 -5.62 -17.32 -1.75
N GLU A 71 -5.52 -17.14 -3.08
CA GLU A 71 -4.31 -17.45 -3.84
C GLU A 71 -3.16 -16.52 -3.45
N ASP A 72 -3.46 -15.23 -3.23
CA ASP A 72 -2.48 -14.25 -2.78
C ASP A 72 -1.89 -14.60 -1.41
N VAL A 73 -2.74 -15.02 -0.45
CA VAL A 73 -2.30 -15.48 0.86
C VAL A 73 -1.43 -16.73 0.74
N GLN A 74 -1.86 -17.73 -0.03
CA GLN A 74 -1.08 -18.94 -0.29
C GLN A 74 0.29 -18.62 -0.87
N LEU A 75 0.35 -17.66 -1.79
CA LEU A 75 1.61 -17.23 -2.40
C LEU A 75 2.54 -16.58 -1.36
N LEU A 76 2.03 -15.72 -0.48
CA LEU A 76 2.81 -15.11 0.61
C LEU A 76 3.30 -16.15 1.62
N GLU A 77 2.52 -17.18 1.88
CA GLU A 77 2.88 -18.27 2.79
C GLU A 77 4.11 -19.07 2.32
N THR A 78 4.49 -18.97 1.05
CA THR A 78 5.72 -19.59 0.52
C THR A 78 7.00 -18.92 1.02
N LEU A 79 6.92 -17.70 1.54
CA LEU A 79 8.08 -16.93 2.01
C LEU A 79 8.37 -17.19 3.51
N SER A 80 7.63 -16.56 4.42
CA SER A 80 7.86 -16.71 5.86
C SER A 80 6.58 -16.41 6.65
N LYS A 81 5.85 -17.44 7.03
CA LYS A 81 4.57 -17.31 7.75
C LYS A 81 4.61 -16.47 9.03
N PRO A 82 5.56 -16.67 9.95
CA PRO A 82 5.50 -16.00 11.25
C PRO A 82 5.81 -14.50 11.20
N HIS A 83 6.38 -14.01 10.09
CA HIS A 83 6.84 -12.62 9.97
C HIS A 83 6.05 -11.83 8.92
N ILE A 84 4.99 -12.39 8.35
CA ILE A 84 4.11 -11.73 7.40
C ILE A 84 2.71 -11.64 8.00
N LEU A 85 2.16 -10.42 8.00
CA LEU A 85 0.78 -10.15 8.36
C LEU A 85 0.03 -9.62 7.14
N VAL A 86 -1.01 -10.31 6.69
CA VAL A 86 -1.85 -9.86 5.59
C VAL A 86 -2.94 -8.94 6.14
N TYR A 87 -3.04 -7.75 5.58
CA TYR A 87 -4.08 -6.77 5.89
C TYR A 87 -4.97 -6.56 4.67
N ALA A 88 -6.18 -7.14 4.70
CA ALA A 88 -7.18 -7.04 3.64
C ALA A 88 -8.40 -6.24 4.14
N PRO A 89 -8.33 -4.90 4.21
CA PRO A 89 -9.42 -4.09 4.71
C PRO A 89 -10.58 -4.00 3.72
N THR A 90 -11.74 -3.65 4.24
CA THR A 90 -12.88 -3.20 3.43
C THR A 90 -12.72 -1.71 3.06
N VAL A 91 -13.52 -1.24 2.10
CA VAL A 91 -13.57 0.20 1.76
C VAL A 91 -13.99 1.04 2.98
N GLU A 92 -14.92 0.52 3.77
CA GLU A 92 -15.39 1.17 5.02
C GLU A 92 -14.28 1.26 6.08
N ASP A 93 -13.43 0.24 6.22
CA ASP A 93 -12.27 0.27 7.14
C ASP A 93 -11.29 1.39 6.81
N VAL A 94 -11.12 1.68 5.51
CA VAL A 94 -10.15 2.67 5.01
C VAL A 94 -10.73 4.06 4.89
N TYR A 95 -11.93 4.18 4.33
CA TYR A 95 -12.54 5.46 3.95
C TYR A 95 -13.71 5.88 4.85
N GLY A 96 -14.25 4.96 5.64
CA GLY A 96 -15.53 5.20 6.32
C GLY A 96 -16.69 5.14 5.33
N SER A 97 -17.62 6.10 5.44
CA SER A 97 -18.87 6.07 4.68
C SER A 97 -18.75 6.40 3.19
N GLN A 98 -17.72 7.15 2.78
CA GLN A 98 -17.55 7.56 1.38
C GLN A 98 -16.07 7.57 0.96
N PRO A 99 -15.72 6.80 -0.09
CA PRO A 99 -14.38 6.82 -0.65
C PRO A 99 -14.18 8.10 -1.48
N THR A 100 -13.41 9.04 -0.95
CA THR A 100 -13.00 10.26 -1.62
C THR A 100 -11.50 10.38 -1.65
N ALA A 101 -10.93 10.89 -2.75
CA ALA A 101 -9.53 11.21 -2.83
C ALA A 101 -9.26 12.63 -2.28
N ASP A 102 -8.17 12.76 -1.51
CA ASP A 102 -7.59 14.05 -1.16
C ASP A 102 -6.92 14.63 -2.42
N HIS A 103 -6.81 15.93 -2.50
CA HIS A 103 -6.04 16.58 -3.55
C HIS A 103 -4.63 16.89 -3.06
N PHE A 104 -3.63 16.57 -3.91
CA PHE A 104 -2.22 16.82 -3.64
C PHE A 104 -1.61 17.64 -4.79
N ASP A 105 -0.76 18.59 -4.45
CA ASP A 105 0.13 19.24 -5.41
C ASP A 105 1.47 18.47 -5.47
N PHE A 106 1.60 17.61 -6.47
CA PHE A 106 2.84 16.83 -6.68
C PHE A 106 3.87 17.58 -7.54
N GLY A 107 3.68 18.90 -7.76
CA GLY A 107 4.59 19.73 -8.54
C GLY A 107 4.55 19.42 -10.05
N GLY A 108 3.40 18.96 -10.55
CA GLY A 108 3.17 18.64 -11.96
C GLY A 108 3.51 17.21 -12.35
N LEU A 109 4.01 16.38 -11.42
CA LEU A 109 4.26 14.93 -11.67
C LEU A 109 2.98 14.20 -12.07
N GLU A 110 1.85 14.59 -11.47
CA GLU A 110 0.53 14.01 -11.70
C GLU A 110 -0.01 14.22 -13.12
N PHE A 111 0.56 15.15 -13.89
CA PHE A 111 0.15 15.48 -15.27
C PHE A 111 1.09 14.88 -16.33
N GLN A 112 2.10 14.13 -15.94
CA GLN A 112 3.07 13.54 -16.85
C GLN A 112 2.81 12.05 -17.07
N MET A 113 3.45 11.44 -18.06
CA MET A 113 3.41 10.00 -18.34
C MET A 113 1.97 9.43 -18.25
N GLU A 114 1.70 8.50 -17.33
CA GLU A 114 0.37 7.92 -17.12
C GLU A 114 -0.66 8.95 -16.67
N GLY A 115 -0.27 9.88 -15.80
CA GLY A 115 -1.15 10.92 -15.28
C GLY A 115 -1.72 11.84 -16.33
N LYS A 116 -1.04 12.00 -17.47
CA LYS A 116 -1.54 12.73 -18.63
C LYS A 116 -2.85 12.13 -19.18
N PHE A 117 -3.05 10.84 -19.02
CA PHE A 117 -4.17 10.08 -19.56
C PHE A 117 -5.16 9.60 -18.49
N ARG A 118 -4.87 9.80 -17.20
CA ARG A 118 -5.62 9.28 -16.06
C ARG A 118 -5.84 10.39 -15.02
N ALA A 119 -6.75 11.31 -15.34
CA ALA A 119 -7.06 12.45 -14.48
C ALA A 119 -7.51 11.96 -13.06
N GLY A 120 -6.92 12.55 -12.00
CA GLY A 120 -7.24 12.19 -10.62
C GLY A 120 -6.67 10.85 -10.11
N HIS A 121 -6.07 10.03 -10.99
CA HIS A 121 -5.50 8.74 -10.59
C HIS A 121 -4.48 8.88 -9.46
N PHE A 122 -3.55 9.84 -9.57
CA PHE A 122 -2.49 10.00 -8.58
C PHE A 122 -2.96 10.67 -7.27
N ASP A 123 -4.03 11.44 -7.29
CA ASP A 123 -4.71 11.85 -6.07
C ASP A 123 -5.29 10.63 -5.35
N GLY A 124 -5.88 9.70 -6.08
CA GLY A 124 -6.35 8.41 -5.54
C GLY A 124 -5.22 7.56 -4.96
N VAL A 125 -4.08 7.46 -5.67
CA VAL A 125 -2.88 6.73 -5.19
C VAL A 125 -2.30 7.39 -3.95
N GLY A 126 -2.11 8.70 -3.95
CA GLY A 126 -1.60 9.45 -2.80
C GLY A 126 -2.50 9.28 -1.57
N THR A 127 -3.81 9.36 -1.77
CA THR A 127 -4.80 9.22 -0.70
C THR A 127 -4.75 7.83 -0.06
N ILE A 128 -4.80 6.77 -0.86
CA ILE A 128 -4.81 5.41 -0.29
C ILE A 128 -3.50 5.08 0.42
N VAL A 129 -2.37 5.44 -0.17
CA VAL A 129 -1.07 5.16 0.44
C VAL A 129 -0.91 5.92 1.76
N LYS A 130 -1.30 7.20 1.81
CA LYS A 130 -1.34 8.00 3.04
C LYS A 130 -2.18 7.32 4.12
N ARG A 131 -3.43 6.93 3.79
CA ARG A 131 -4.34 6.26 4.74
C ARG A 131 -3.79 4.93 5.24
N LEU A 132 -3.19 4.14 4.36
CA LEU A 132 -2.56 2.89 4.76
C LEU A 132 -1.35 3.12 5.67
N PHE A 133 -0.55 4.17 5.42
CA PHE A 133 0.55 4.55 6.32
C PHE A 133 0.05 5.01 7.69
N GLU A 134 -1.03 5.77 7.74
CA GLU A 134 -1.68 6.18 9.01
C GLU A 134 -2.27 4.99 9.78
N ILE A 135 -2.74 3.95 9.07
CA ILE A 135 -3.29 2.74 9.68
C ILE A 135 -2.19 1.79 10.15
N VAL A 136 -1.19 1.52 9.30
CA VAL A 136 -0.14 0.52 9.56
C VAL A 136 1.00 1.10 10.41
N GLN A 137 1.30 2.37 10.23
CA GLN A 137 2.41 3.10 10.87
C GLN A 137 3.76 2.39 10.67
N PRO A 138 4.14 2.08 9.41
CA PRO A 138 5.38 1.36 9.14
C PRO A 138 6.59 2.27 9.34
N LYS A 139 7.75 1.66 9.64
CA LYS A 139 9.04 2.34 9.58
C LYS A 139 9.54 2.43 8.13
N ASN A 140 9.40 1.35 7.37
CA ASN A 140 9.84 1.24 5.99
C ASN A 140 8.69 0.75 5.09
N ALA A 141 8.54 1.33 3.90
CA ALA A 141 7.56 0.89 2.91
C ALA A 141 8.25 0.63 1.56
N TYR A 142 7.80 -0.43 0.88
CA TYR A 142 8.48 -0.97 -0.31
C TYR A 142 7.59 -0.89 -1.53
N PHE A 143 8.12 -0.33 -2.61
CA PHE A 143 7.44 -0.12 -3.89
C PHE A 143 8.33 -0.57 -5.04
N GLY A 144 7.72 -1.08 -6.11
CA GLY A 144 8.44 -1.51 -7.29
C GLY A 144 8.94 -0.34 -8.13
N GLU A 145 10.22 -0.34 -8.52
CA GLU A 145 10.78 0.66 -9.42
C GLU A 145 10.17 0.61 -10.84
N LYS A 146 9.56 -0.52 -11.21
CA LYS A 146 8.86 -0.65 -12.49
C LYS A 146 7.80 0.42 -12.67
N ASP A 147 7.06 0.75 -11.59
CA ASP A 147 6.03 1.78 -11.59
C ASP A 147 6.64 3.12 -11.13
N PHE A 148 7.66 3.57 -11.86
CA PHE A 148 8.53 4.68 -11.50
C PHE A 148 7.76 5.95 -11.13
N GLN A 149 6.76 6.33 -11.93
CA GLN A 149 5.97 7.53 -11.66
C GLN A 149 5.19 7.40 -10.34
N GLN A 150 4.55 6.25 -10.09
CA GLN A 150 3.87 5.98 -8.83
C GLN A 150 4.84 6.09 -7.64
N LEU A 151 6.06 5.55 -7.78
CA LEU A 151 7.09 5.66 -6.74
C LEU A 151 7.43 7.12 -6.43
N GLN A 152 7.59 7.98 -7.46
CA GLN A 152 7.85 9.41 -7.26
C GLN A 152 6.67 10.12 -6.59
N ILE A 153 5.43 9.80 -6.98
CA ILE A 153 4.20 10.30 -6.35
C ILE A 153 4.16 9.94 -4.87
N VAL A 154 4.44 8.69 -4.52
CA VAL A 154 4.47 8.25 -3.11
C VAL A 154 5.55 8.98 -2.31
N LYS A 155 6.76 9.11 -2.85
CA LYS A 155 7.85 9.88 -2.20
C LYS A 155 7.42 11.35 -1.97
N LYS A 156 6.81 11.96 -2.99
CA LYS A 156 6.33 13.35 -2.87
C LYS A 156 5.18 13.49 -1.86
N MET A 157 4.26 12.53 -1.83
CA MET A 157 3.19 12.49 -0.83
C MET A 157 3.76 12.41 0.61
N VAL A 158 4.76 11.56 0.85
CA VAL A 158 5.43 11.46 2.17
C VAL A 158 6.11 12.78 2.54
N GLU A 159 6.78 13.45 1.58
CA GLU A 159 7.38 14.77 1.80
C GLU A 159 6.33 15.82 2.20
N ILE A 160 5.22 15.92 1.44
CA ILE A 160 4.14 16.89 1.68
C ILE A 160 3.47 16.64 3.04
N THR A 161 3.22 15.39 3.39
CA THR A 161 2.49 15.00 4.60
C THR A 161 3.39 14.85 5.83
N GLN A 162 4.72 14.88 5.65
CA GLN A 162 5.72 14.69 6.70
C GLN A 162 5.52 13.40 7.51
N LEU A 163 5.02 12.35 6.87
CA LEU A 163 4.87 11.05 7.51
C LEU A 163 6.25 10.43 7.79
N PRO A 164 6.49 9.84 8.96
CA PRO A 164 7.78 9.30 9.37
C PRO A 164 8.02 7.89 8.77
N VAL A 165 7.93 7.77 7.45
CA VAL A 165 8.07 6.52 6.69
C VAL A 165 9.21 6.65 5.70
N HIS A 166 10.10 5.66 5.66
CA HIS A 166 11.14 5.52 4.64
C HIS A 166 10.61 4.71 3.44
N ILE A 167 10.86 5.21 2.20
CA ILE A 167 10.44 4.56 0.96
C ILE A 167 11.66 3.98 0.25
#